data_3b993a03bfc2f66da1c8a3957b711db7
#
_entry.id   3b993a03bfc2f66da1c8a3957b711db7
#
_cell.length_a   1.000
_cell.length_b   1.000
_cell.length_c   1.000
_cell.angle_alpha   90.00
_cell.angle_beta   90.00
_cell.angle_gamma   90.00
#
_symmetry.space_group_name_H-M   'P 1'
#
loop_
_entity.id
_entity.type
_entity.pdbx_description
1 polymer ?
#
loop_
_entity_poly.entity_id
_entity_poly.type
_entity_poly.pdbx_seq_one_letter_code
_entity_poly.pdbx_strand_id
1 'polypeptide(L)'
;MLNQLLKHREALLGAVIVLMVAAIGSRVPSFISPGNLVEMFNDTSILIILALGQMMVLLTKGIDLSMAANLALTGMIVALINFHYPDVPVWALLILASALGLLMGAINGLLVWKLGIPAIVVTLGTMSIYRGIIFLLSGGGWVNSNQMGADFLGLPRASVLGLPVLSWCAIAVLLLVGYFLRYSRTGRALYTAGGNATAAYYTGINAGKMQFVSFCLSGLLAGFCGYLWISRFAVAYVDVANGFELQVVAACVIGGISTMGGTGRVLGCLFGALFLGVINNALPVIGISPFWQMAISGTVIVIAVLLNERGNKRKGRLILRDAALARQKLAVKS
;
A
#
# COMPACT_ATOMS: atom_id res chain seq x y z
N MET A 1 -6.26 -9.57 30.68
CA MET A 1 -5.31 -9.63 29.54
C MET A 1 -6.01 -9.66 28.20
N LEU A 2 -6.92 -10.59 27.93
CA LEU A 2 -7.64 -10.69 26.64
C LEU A 2 -8.43 -9.42 26.28
N ASN A 3 -9.13 -8.78 27.23
CA ASN A 3 -9.86 -7.53 27.04
C ASN A 3 -8.97 -6.30 26.75
N GLN A 4 -7.69 -6.33 27.07
CA GLN A 4 -6.73 -5.29 26.72
C GLN A 4 -6.14 -5.53 25.31
N LEU A 5 -5.88 -6.79 24.92
CA LEU A 5 -5.47 -7.16 23.56
C LEU A 5 -6.55 -6.83 22.53
N LEU A 6 -7.82 -7.04 22.86
CA LEU A 6 -8.96 -6.69 21.99
C LEU A 6 -9.13 -5.15 21.79
N LYS A 7 -8.54 -4.33 22.67
CA LYS A 7 -8.51 -2.86 22.51
C LYS A 7 -7.45 -2.39 21.50
N HIS A 8 -6.43 -3.20 21.23
CA HIS A 8 -5.36 -2.90 20.29
C HIS A 8 -5.50 -3.78 19.04
N ARG A 9 -6.17 -3.25 18.00
CA ARG A 9 -6.42 -3.93 16.73
C ARG A 9 -5.14 -4.47 16.09
N GLU A 10 -4.03 -3.77 16.23
CA GLU A 10 -2.71 -4.16 15.74
C GLU A 10 -2.20 -5.44 16.44
N ALA A 11 -2.36 -5.52 17.75
CA ALA A 11 -1.97 -6.71 18.52
C ALA A 11 -2.85 -7.94 18.16
N LEU A 12 -4.14 -7.72 17.90
CA LEU A 12 -5.04 -8.78 17.44
C LEU A 12 -4.62 -9.29 16.06
N LEU A 13 -4.32 -8.39 15.12
CA LEU A 13 -3.83 -8.76 13.79
C LEU A 13 -2.50 -9.50 13.86
N GLY A 14 -1.56 -9.03 14.67
CA GLY A 14 -0.30 -9.71 14.92
C GLY A 14 -0.50 -11.12 15.48
N ALA A 15 -1.40 -11.28 16.44
CA ALA A 15 -1.74 -12.59 17.00
C ALA A 15 -2.36 -13.53 15.95
N VAL A 16 -3.25 -13.01 15.09
CA VAL A 16 -3.84 -13.80 13.99
C VAL A 16 -2.76 -14.23 12.99
N ILE A 17 -1.84 -13.36 12.62
CA ILE A 17 -0.71 -13.70 11.74
C ILE A 17 0.13 -14.83 12.34
N VAL A 18 0.51 -14.71 13.62
CA VAL A 18 1.29 -15.74 14.33
C VAL A 18 0.54 -17.07 14.38
N LEU A 19 -0.76 -17.04 14.69
CA LEU A 19 -1.59 -18.25 14.71
C LEU A 19 -1.71 -18.90 13.32
N MET A 20 -1.86 -18.10 12.26
CA MET A 20 -1.89 -18.61 10.88
C MET A 20 -0.55 -19.27 10.51
N VAL A 21 0.56 -18.61 10.76
CA VAL A 21 1.90 -19.15 10.48
C VAL A 21 2.15 -20.43 11.27
N ALA A 22 1.78 -20.47 12.56
CA ALA A 22 1.89 -21.67 13.39
C ALA A 22 1.00 -22.81 12.91
N ALA A 23 -0.26 -22.53 12.53
CA ALA A 23 -1.20 -23.53 12.02
C ALA A 23 -0.74 -24.13 10.69
N ILE A 24 -0.18 -23.33 9.78
CA ILE A 24 0.36 -23.83 8.52
C ILE A 24 1.66 -24.60 8.77
N GLY A 25 2.55 -24.05 9.60
CA GLY A 25 3.81 -24.69 9.99
C GLY A 25 3.65 -26.03 10.68
N SER A 26 2.54 -26.26 11.41
CA SER A 26 2.22 -27.56 12.02
C SER A 26 1.92 -28.64 10.97
N ARG A 27 1.46 -28.24 9.77
CA ARG A 27 1.18 -29.14 8.64
C ARG A 27 2.35 -29.24 7.66
N VAL A 28 3.04 -28.11 7.46
CA VAL A 28 4.19 -27.98 6.56
C VAL A 28 5.34 -27.31 7.31
N PRO A 29 6.23 -28.09 7.99
CA PRO A 29 7.30 -27.54 8.81
C PRO A 29 8.28 -26.60 8.08
N SER A 30 8.49 -26.81 6.77
CA SER A 30 9.31 -25.90 5.96
C SER A 30 8.78 -24.47 5.90
N PHE A 31 7.46 -24.27 6.11
CA PHE A 31 6.84 -22.94 6.09
C PHE A 31 7.36 -22.00 7.19
N ILE A 32 7.72 -22.54 8.35
CA ILE A 32 8.27 -21.78 9.48
C ILE A 32 9.79 -21.74 9.51
N SER A 33 10.48 -22.29 8.49
CA SER A 33 11.93 -22.20 8.40
C SER A 33 12.37 -20.74 8.30
N PRO A 34 13.53 -20.35 8.92
CA PRO A 34 14.00 -18.96 8.87
C PRO A 34 14.15 -18.42 7.44
N GLY A 35 14.64 -19.24 6.50
CA GLY A 35 14.77 -18.87 5.10
C GLY A 35 13.41 -18.55 4.47
N ASN A 36 12.40 -19.39 4.68
CA ASN A 36 11.06 -19.15 4.13
C ASN A 36 10.37 -17.92 4.75
N LEU A 37 10.58 -17.66 6.04
CA LEU A 37 10.05 -16.45 6.69
C LEU A 37 10.69 -15.17 6.11
N VAL A 38 12.00 -15.22 5.81
CA VAL A 38 12.70 -14.11 5.12
C VAL A 38 12.15 -13.92 3.72
N GLU A 39 11.97 -14.98 2.95
CA GLU A 39 11.40 -14.88 1.59
C GLU A 39 9.95 -14.40 1.61
N MET A 40 9.13 -14.85 2.54
CA MET A 40 7.75 -14.38 2.70
C MET A 40 7.70 -12.88 3.02
N PHE A 41 8.60 -12.37 3.88
CA PHE A 41 8.72 -10.94 4.14
C PHE A 41 9.19 -10.19 2.89
N ASN A 42 10.17 -10.73 2.18
CA ASN A 42 10.70 -10.18 0.93
C ASN A 42 9.61 -10.07 -0.16
N ASP A 43 8.81 -11.10 -0.36
CA ASP A 43 7.70 -11.10 -1.30
C ASP A 43 6.59 -10.09 -0.93
N THR A 44 6.40 -9.87 0.38
CA THR A 44 5.43 -8.90 0.90
C THR A 44 5.95 -7.46 0.88
N SER A 45 7.26 -7.25 0.68
CA SER A 45 7.92 -5.94 0.82
C SER A 45 7.35 -4.88 -0.11
N ILE A 46 7.04 -5.22 -1.36
CA ILE A 46 6.43 -4.27 -2.32
C ILE A 46 5.02 -3.90 -1.87
N LEU A 47 4.23 -4.86 -1.39
CA LEU A 47 2.90 -4.60 -0.83
C LEU A 47 2.98 -3.64 0.37
N ILE A 48 3.96 -3.82 1.25
CA ILE A 48 4.18 -2.93 2.40
C ILE A 48 4.47 -1.50 1.94
N ILE A 49 5.38 -1.31 0.98
CA ILE A 49 5.76 0.02 0.48
C ILE A 49 4.55 0.71 -0.16
N LEU A 50 3.83 0.03 -1.05
CA LEU A 50 2.64 0.58 -1.71
C LEU A 50 1.51 0.85 -0.73
N ALA A 51 1.29 -0.02 0.24
CA ALA A 51 0.27 0.18 1.27
C ALA A 51 0.56 1.43 2.14
N LEU A 52 1.83 1.74 2.41
CA LEU A 52 2.22 2.99 3.08
C LEU A 52 1.91 4.22 2.22
N GLY A 53 2.11 4.16 0.91
CA GLY A 53 1.69 5.20 -0.04
C GLY A 53 0.18 5.39 -0.02
N GLN A 54 -0.56 4.30 -0.20
CA GLN A 54 -2.02 4.30 -0.18
C GLN A 54 -2.60 4.77 1.16
N MET A 55 -1.96 4.41 2.27
CA MET A 55 -2.35 4.91 3.60
C MET A 55 -2.37 6.44 3.63
N MET A 56 -1.35 7.11 3.08
CA MET A 56 -1.30 8.58 3.07
C MET A 56 -2.43 9.17 2.23
N VAL A 57 -2.80 8.55 1.12
CA VAL A 57 -3.95 8.95 0.29
C VAL A 57 -5.27 8.73 1.04
N LEU A 58 -5.44 7.56 1.67
CA LEU A 58 -6.63 7.25 2.48
C LEU A 58 -6.79 8.22 3.66
N LEU A 59 -5.69 8.61 4.32
CA LEU A 59 -5.74 9.59 5.40
C LEU A 59 -6.38 10.92 4.96
N THR A 60 -6.29 11.29 3.69
CA THR A 60 -6.89 12.50 3.11
C THR A 60 -8.24 12.27 2.42
N LYS A 61 -8.90 11.13 2.65
CA LYS A 61 -10.16 10.69 2.01
C LYS A 61 -10.05 10.40 0.52
N GLY A 62 -8.84 10.21 -0.01
CA GLY A 62 -8.61 9.76 -1.38
C GLY A 62 -8.48 8.24 -1.44
N ILE A 63 -8.65 7.69 -2.64
CA ILE A 63 -8.26 6.31 -2.99
C ILE A 63 -7.49 6.40 -4.29
N ASP A 64 -6.28 5.84 -4.32
CA ASP A 64 -5.45 5.77 -5.51
C ASP A 64 -5.49 4.35 -6.09
N LEU A 65 -6.28 4.18 -7.15
CA LEU A 65 -6.34 2.91 -7.88
C LEU A 65 -5.32 2.84 -9.03
N SER A 66 -4.65 3.95 -9.34
CA SER A 66 -3.67 4.01 -10.42
C SER A 66 -2.27 3.53 -10.02
N MET A 67 -2.02 3.31 -8.72
CA MET A 67 -0.67 3.07 -8.22
C MET A 67 -0.02 1.79 -8.78
N ALA A 68 -0.80 0.73 -9.04
CA ALA A 68 -0.28 -0.48 -9.68
C ALA A 68 0.06 -0.24 -11.17
N ALA A 69 -0.74 0.55 -11.87
CA ALA A 69 -0.44 0.96 -13.24
C ALA A 69 0.75 1.93 -13.32
N ASN A 70 0.90 2.82 -12.31
CA ASN A 70 2.08 3.67 -12.15
C ASN A 70 3.36 2.83 -11.96
N LEU A 71 3.33 1.86 -11.03
CA LEU A 71 4.40 0.88 -10.84
C LEU A 71 4.75 0.17 -12.16
N ALA A 72 3.74 -0.33 -12.88
CA ALA A 72 3.96 -1.05 -14.12
C ALA A 72 4.56 -0.17 -15.22
N LEU A 73 4.09 1.07 -15.36
CA LEU A 73 4.60 2.01 -16.37
C LEU A 73 6.03 2.43 -16.07
N THR A 74 6.32 2.83 -14.84
CA THR A 74 7.68 3.18 -14.44
C THR A 74 8.64 2.00 -14.56
N GLY A 75 8.20 0.81 -14.16
CA GLY A 75 8.95 -0.43 -14.31
C GLY A 75 9.22 -0.78 -15.79
N MET A 76 8.22 -0.66 -16.67
CA MET A 76 8.40 -0.88 -18.11
C MET A 76 9.41 0.12 -18.71
N ILE A 77 9.30 1.41 -18.38
CA ILE A 77 10.21 2.43 -18.88
C ILE A 77 11.67 2.12 -18.50
N VAL A 78 11.92 1.81 -17.22
CA VAL A 78 13.30 1.52 -16.80
C VAL A 78 13.82 0.19 -17.34
N ALA A 79 12.94 -0.80 -17.57
CA ALA A 79 13.31 -2.05 -18.23
C ALA A 79 13.70 -1.82 -19.70
N LEU A 80 12.92 -1.04 -20.44
CA LEU A 80 13.24 -0.68 -21.83
C LEU A 80 14.53 0.14 -21.93
N ILE A 81 14.76 1.09 -21.01
CA ILE A 81 16.02 1.85 -20.97
C ILE A 81 17.18 0.91 -20.69
N ASN A 82 17.08 0.02 -19.72
CA ASN A 82 18.13 -0.94 -19.43
C ASN A 82 18.41 -1.91 -20.59
N PHE A 83 17.37 -2.31 -21.31
CA PHE A 83 17.50 -3.15 -22.53
C PHE A 83 18.27 -2.44 -23.65
N HIS A 84 17.94 -1.16 -23.94
CA HIS A 84 18.55 -0.43 -25.04
C HIS A 84 19.88 0.25 -24.65
N TYR A 85 20.05 0.58 -23.37
CA TYR A 85 21.18 1.30 -22.81
C TYR A 85 21.66 0.59 -21.53
N PRO A 86 22.30 -0.57 -21.63
CA PRO A 86 22.69 -1.40 -20.47
C PRO A 86 23.73 -0.70 -19.57
N ASP A 87 24.48 0.28 -20.08
CA ASP A 87 25.49 1.04 -19.35
C ASP A 87 24.91 2.09 -18.39
N VAL A 88 23.58 2.36 -18.45
CA VAL A 88 22.94 3.29 -17.52
C VAL A 88 22.96 2.71 -16.10
N PRO A 89 23.56 3.43 -15.13
CA PRO A 89 23.72 2.89 -13.79
C PRO A 89 22.38 2.69 -13.10
N VAL A 90 22.26 1.60 -12.36
CA VAL A 90 21.00 1.17 -11.72
C VAL A 90 20.41 2.22 -10.79
N TRP A 91 21.25 2.96 -10.04
CA TRP A 91 20.78 4.05 -9.19
C TRP A 91 20.10 5.19 -9.99
N ALA A 92 20.54 5.46 -11.20
CA ALA A 92 19.91 6.46 -12.07
C ALA A 92 18.53 5.98 -12.56
N LEU A 93 18.38 4.69 -12.89
CA LEU A 93 17.10 4.07 -13.24
C LEU A 93 16.12 4.10 -12.06
N LEU A 94 16.61 3.85 -10.84
CA LEU A 94 15.80 3.91 -9.62
C LEU A 94 15.29 5.34 -9.35
N ILE A 95 16.16 6.35 -9.49
CA ILE A 95 15.79 7.76 -9.36
C ILE A 95 14.78 8.15 -10.45
N LEU A 96 15.01 7.75 -11.70
CA LEU A 96 14.12 8.02 -12.82
C LEU A 96 12.73 7.41 -12.58
N ALA A 97 12.65 6.14 -12.20
CA ALA A 97 11.38 5.47 -11.88
C ALA A 97 10.62 6.22 -10.78
N SER A 98 11.33 6.60 -9.71
CA SER A 98 10.73 7.35 -8.59
C SER A 98 10.25 8.74 -9.01
N ALA A 99 11.02 9.44 -9.85
CA ALA A 99 10.66 10.77 -10.37
C ALA A 99 9.46 10.71 -11.32
N LEU A 100 9.41 9.73 -12.21
CA LEU A 100 8.26 9.49 -13.08
C LEU A 100 7.02 9.15 -12.27
N GLY A 101 7.16 8.28 -11.27
CA GLY A 101 6.06 7.94 -10.37
C GLY A 101 5.55 9.15 -9.61
N LEU A 102 6.44 10.00 -9.09
CA LEU A 102 6.09 11.28 -8.45
C LEU A 102 5.31 12.19 -9.42
N LEU A 103 5.75 12.31 -10.66
CA LEU A 103 5.08 13.11 -11.69
C LEU A 103 3.65 12.62 -11.95
N MET A 104 3.47 11.31 -12.12
CA MET A 104 2.16 10.70 -12.32
C MET A 104 1.24 10.89 -11.10
N GLY A 105 1.79 10.73 -9.89
CA GLY A 105 1.07 11.06 -8.65
C GLY A 105 0.72 12.54 -8.54
N ALA A 106 1.61 13.44 -8.97
CA ALA A 106 1.34 14.88 -8.99
C ALA A 106 0.21 15.25 -9.98
N ILE A 107 0.15 14.60 -11.14
CA ILE A 107 -0.96 14.77 -12.10
C ILE A 107 -2.28 14.39 -11.43
N ASN A 108 -2.37 13.20 -10.82
CA ASN A 108 -3.55 12.77 -10.09
C ASN A 108 -3.94 13.76 -8.97
N GLY A 109 -2.97 14.13 -8.16
CA GLY A 109 -3.18 15.08 -7.07
C GLY A 109 -3.65 16.46 -7.53
N LEU A 110 -3.15 16.96 -8.67
CA LEU A 110 -3.59 18.23 -9.26
C LEU A 110 -5.04 18.16 -9.75
N LEU A 111 -5.41 17.08 -10.44
CA LEU A 111 -6.78 16.88 -10.91
C LEU A 111 -7.78 16.81 -9.75
N VAL A 112 -7.41 16.11 -8.66
CA VAL A 112 -8.24 16.02 -7.46
C VAL A 112 -8.31 17.36 -6.74
N TRP A 113 -7.17 18.04 -6.51
CA TRP A 113 -7.13 19.26 -5.72
C TRP A 113 -7.67 20.48 -6.46
N LYS A 114 -7.19 20.72 -7.69
CA LYS A 114 -7.48 21.98 -8.41
C LYS A 114 -8.80 21.91 -9.17
N LEU A 115 -9.12 20.76 -9.74
CA LEU A 115 -10.35 20.58 -10.51
C LEU A 115 -11.50 20.01 -9.69
N GLY A 116 -11.23 19.57 -8.43
CA GLY A 116 -12.25 19.01 -7.55
C GLY A 116 -12.85 17.68 -8.01
N ILE A 117 -12.18 16.96 -8.92
CA ILE A 117 -12.65 15.70 -9.43
C ILE A 117 -12.48 14.62 -8.34
N PRO A 118 -13.49 13.75 -8.10
CA PRO A 118 -13.37 12.67 -7.12
C PRO A 118 -12.14 11.78 -7.40
N ALA A 119 -11.36 11.50 -6.36
CA ALA A 119 -10.10 10.75 -6.47
C ALA A 119 -10.25 9.41 -7.20
N ILE A 120 -11.32 8.65 -6.91
CA ILE A 120 -11.59 7.37 -7.58
C ILE A 120 -11.75 7.55 -9.09
N VAL A 121 -12.45 8.59 -9.54
CA VAL A 121 -12.69 8.86 -10.97
C VAL A 121 -11.36 9.20 -11.67
N VAL A 122 -10.55 10.08 -11.05
CA VAL A 122 -9.23 10.46 -11.56
C VAL A 122 -8.35 9.21 -11.70
N THR A 123 -8.24 8.42 -10.62
CA THR A 123 -7.29 7.31 -10.57
C THR A 123 -7.70 6.12 -11.42
N LEU A 124 -9.00 5.87 -11.63
CA LEU A 124 -9.48 4.89 -12.60
C LEU A 124 -9.16 5.33 -14.05
N GLY A 125 -9.37 6.62 -14.35
CA GLY A 125 -9.04 7.16 -15.68
C GLY A 125 -7.54 7.09 -15.95
N THR A 126 -6.71 7.55 -15.01
CA THR A 126 -5.24 7.53 -15.17
C THR A 126 -4.68 6.11 -15.14
N MET A 127 -5.26 5.17 -14.41
CA MET A 127 -4.93 3.74 -14.47
C MET A 127 -5.02 3.21 -15.91
N SER A 128 -6.14 3.50 -16.60
CA SER A 128 -6.34 3.09 -17.99
C SER A 128 -5.37 3.80 -18.94
N ILE A 129 -5.11 5.11 -18.72
CA ILE A 129 -4.13 5.87 -19.51
C ILE A 129 -2.72 5.26 -19.36
N TYR A 130 -2.28 4.98 -18.12
CA TYR A 130 -0.95 4.43 -17.87
C TYR A 130 -0.80 3.03 -18.49
N ARG A 131 -1.83 2.18 -18.42
CA ARG A 131 -1.84 0.88 -19.12
C ARG A 131 -1.74 1.03 -20.65
N GLY A 132 -2.48 1.99 -21.22
CA GLY A 132 -2.39 2.32 -22.65
C GLY A 132 -0.98 2.79 -23.05
N ILE A 133 -0.34 3.65 -22.23
CA ILE A 133 1.03 4.12 -22.49
C ILE A 133 2.03 2.95 -22.44
N ILE A 134 1.88 2.01 -21.48
CA ILE A 134 2.74 0.81 -21.44
C ILE A 134 2.63 0.06 -22.76
N PHE A 135 1.42 -0.18 -23.26
CA PHE A 135 1.20 -0.87 -24.53
C PHE A 135 1.85 -0.14 -25.70
N LEU A 136 1.70 1.20 -25.77
CA LEU A 136 2.30 2.00 -26.84
C LEU A 136 3.83 1.96 -26.81
N LEU A 137 4.46 2.04 -25.61
CA LEU A 137 5.90 2.01 -25.47
C LEU A 137 6.52 0.65 -25.76
N SER A 138 5.84 -0.43 -25.35
CA SER A 138 6.34 -1.79 -25.52
C SER A 138 5.92 -2.44 -26.84
N GLY A 139 4.98 -1.82 -27.58
CA GLY A 139 4.33 -2.46 -28.74
C GLY A 139 3.57 -3.75 -28.37
N GLY A 140 3.16 -3.88 -27.09
CA GLY A 140 2.58 -5.11 -26.55
C GLY A 140 3.62 -6.21 -26.26
N GLY A 141 4.91 -5.93 -26.48
CA GLY A 141 6.00 -6.86 -26.21
C GLY A 141 6.37 -6.98 -24.74
N TRP A 142 7.14 -8.00 -24.43
CA TRP A 142 7.69 -8.28 -23.10
C TRP A 142 9.18 -7.97 -23.08
N VAL A 143 9.68 -7.46 -21.97
CA VAL A 143 11.12 -7.40 -21.68
C VAL A 143 11.42 -8.52 -20.68
N ASN A 144 12.19 -9.51 -21.10
CA ASN A 144 12.49 -10.71 -20.33
C ASN A 144 13.84 -10.61 -19.62
N SER A 145 14.12 -11.56 -18.71
CA SER A 145 15.34 -11.58 -17.89
C SER A 145 16.63 -11.58 -18.71
N ASN A 146 16.65 -12.23 -19.87
CA ASN A 146 17.81 -12.28 -20.78
C ASN A 146 18.09 -10.96 -21.52
N GLN A 147 17.17 -10.02 -21.44
CA GLN A 147 17.25 -8.68 -22.04
C GLN A 147 17.61 -7.60 -20.99
N MET A 148 17.74 -8.00 -19.72
CA MET A 148 18.05 -7.08 -18.61
C MET A 148 19.47 -7.34 -18.11
N GLY A 149 20.20 -6.27 -17.78
CA GLY A 149 21.55 -6.35 -17.23
C GLY A 149 21.61 -7.06 -15.87
N ALA A 150 22.72 -7.73 -15.60
CA ALA A 150 22.92 -8.46 -14.35
C ALA A 150 22.81 -7.53 -13.11
N ASP A 151 23.37 -6.31 -13.21
CA ASP A 151 23.31 -5.32 -12.13
C ASP A 151 21.88 -4.84 -11.88
N PHE A 152 21.08 -4.68 -12.97
CA PHE A 152 19.67 -4.30 -12.87
C PHE A 152 18.87 -5.34 -12.09
N LEU A 153 19.09 -6.64 -12.36
CA LEU A 153 18.41 -7.74 -11.70
C LEU A 153 18.99 -8.03 -10.30
N GLY A 154 20.26 -7.75 -10.10
CA GLY A 154 21.01 -8.13 -8.90
C GLY A 154 20.67 -7.32 -7.66
N LEU A 155 20.41 -6.01 -7.80
CA LEU A 155 20.28 -5.10 -6.66
C LEU A 155 19.20 -5.53 -5.64
N PRO A 156 17.94 -5.78 -5.99
CA PRO A 156 16.93 -6.18 -4.99
C PRO A 156 17.11 -7.60 -4.45
N ARG A 157 17.84 -8.45 -5.18
CA ARG A 157 18.13 -9.85 -4.83
C ARG A 157 19.37 -10.00 -3.96
N ALA A 158 20.26 -9.00 -3.99
CA ALA A 158 21.46 -9.00 -3.14
C ALA A 158 21.06 -9.12 -1.67
N SER A 159 21.82 -9.94 -0.92
CA SER A 159 21.58 -10.15 0.51
C SER A 159 22.58 -9.33 1.33
N VAL A 160 22.07 -8.57 2.28
CA VAL A 160 22.84 -7.77 3.24
C VAL A 160 22.39 -8.18 4.64
N LEU A 161 23.31 -8.61 5.50
CA LEU A 161 23.01 -9.07 6.87
C LEU A 161 21.91 -10.16 6.92
N GLY A 162 21.87 -11.05 5.94
CA GLY A 162 20.91 -12.16 5.88
C GLY A 162 19.51 -11.78 5.37
N LEU A 163 19.28 -10.50 4.98
CA LEU A 163 18.03 -10.05 4.37
C LEU A 163 18.26 -9.52 2.95
N PRO A 164 17.36 -9.78 2.00
CA PRO A 164 17.41 -9.17 0.67
C PRO A 164 17.31 -7.64 0.74
N VAL A 165 17.97 -6.95 -0.19
CA VAL A 165 17.93 -5.47 -0.28
C VAL A 165 16.50 -4.94 -0.40
N LEU A 166 15.61 -5.64 -1.12
CA LEU A 166 14.20 -5.30 -1.21
C LEU A 166 13.53 -5.23 0.18
N SER A 167 13.84 -6.18 1.07
CA SER A 167 13.34 -6.18 2.45
C SER A 167 13.85 -4.97 3.24
N TRP A 168 15.12 -4.60 3.06
CA TRP A 168 15.69 -3.39 3.65
C TRP A 168 15.03 -2.12 3.13
N CYS A 169 14.71 -2.06 1.84
CA CYS A 169 13.93 -0.96 1.26
C CYS A 169 12.57 -0.82 1.95
N ALA A 170 11.84 -1.92 2.16
CA ALA A 170 10.55 -1.90 2.84
C ALA A 170 10.68 -1.41 4.29
N ILE A 171 11.69 -1.88 5.03
CA ILE A 171 11.98 -1.44 6.40
C ILE A 171 12.33 0.06 6.42
N ALA A 172 13.19 0.51 5.50
CA ALA A 172 13.58 1.92 5.41
C ALA A 172 12.38 2.81 5.12
N VAL A 173 11.53 2.46 4.14
CA VAL A 173 10.31 3.21 3.81
C VAL A 173 9.33 3.21 4.99
N LEU A 174 9.15 2.07 5.68
CA LEU A 174 8.31 1.96 6.86
C LEU A 174 8.74 2.95 7.96
N LEU A 175 10.05 3.00 8.24
CA LEU A 175 10.61 3.91 9.25
C LEU A 175 10.50 5.37 8.82
N LEU A 176 10.80 5.68 7.55
CA LEU A 176 10.72 7.03 6.99
C LEU A 176 9.27 7.55 7.00
N VAL A 177 8.31 6.76 6.53
CA VAL A 177 6.89 7.14 6.54
C VAL A 177 6.38 7.24 7.98
N GLY A 178 6.78 6.32 8.86
CA GLY A 178 6.44 6.39 10.28
C GLY A 178 6.95 7.66 10.96
N TYR A 179 8.21 8.01 10.72
CA TYR A 179 8.82 9.25 11.20
C TYR A 179 8.12 10.48 10.60
N PHE A 180 7.91 10.50 9.28
CA PHE A 180 7.23 11.59 8.57
C PHE A 180 5.84 11.85 9.12
N LEU A 181 5.00 10.81 9.24
CA LEU A 181 3.62 10.96 9.72
C LEU A 181 3.54 11.41 11.19
N ARG A 182 4.49 10.98 12.02
CA ARG A 182 4.49 11.28 13.45
C ARG A 182 5.08 12.65 13.77
N TYR A 183 6.20 13.01 13.15
CA TYR A 183 7.00 14.15 13.56
C TYR A 183 6.95 15.35 12.61
N SER A 184 6.60 15.16 11.31
CA SER A 184 6.55 16.30 10.40
C SER A 184 5.23 17.10 10.54
N ARG A 185 5.28 18.38 10.20
CA ARG A 185 4.08 19.24 10.16
C ARG A 185 3.11 18.75 9.07
N THR A 186 3.63 18.40 7.92
CA THR A 186 2.85 17.89 6.78
C THR A 186 2.21 16.55 7.11
N GLY A 187 2.93 15.62 7.72
CA GLY A 187 2.39 14.32 8.14
C GLY A 187 1.19 14.47 9.07
N ARG A 188 1.28 15.33 10.09
CA ARG A 188 0.13 15.62 10.97
C ARG A 188 -1.00 16.33 10.25
N ALA A 189 -0.69 17.21 9.29
CA ALA A 189 -1.70 17.90 8.48
C ALA A 189 -2.52 16.94 7.59
N LEU A 190 -1.94 15.81 7.12
CA LEU A 190 -2.69 14.77 6.39
C LEU A 190 -3.82 14.19 7.25
N TYR A 191 -3.55 13.89 8.54
CA TYR A 191 -4.57 13.40 9.47
C TYR A 191 -5.66 14.44 9.71
N THR A 192 -5.28 15.71 9.93
CA THR A 192 -6.21 16.81 10.21
C THR A 192 -7.10 17.08 9.01
N ALA A 193 -6.52 17.15 7.80
CA ALA A 193 -7.24 17.39 6.55
C ALA A 193 -8.31 16.34 6.28
N GLY A 194 -8.01 15.06 6.54
CA GLY A 194 -8.98 13.99 6.36
C GLY A 194 -9.96 13.82 7.52
N GLY A 195 -9.57 14.17 8.74
CA GLY A 195 -10.47 14.08 9.90
C GLY A 195 -11.64 15.06 9.80
N ASN A 196 -11.32 16.34 9.68
CA ASN A 196 -12.31 17.40 9.51
C ASN A 196 -11.74 18.55 8.66
N ALA A 197 -12.11 18.60 7.39
CA ALA A 197 -11.62 19.60 6.44
C ALA A 197 -12.00 21.05 6.85
N THR A 198 -13.16 21.25 7.48
CA THR A 198 -13.58 22.58 7.96
C THR A 198 -12.71 23.04 9.14
N ALA A 199 -12.51 22.18 10.12
CA ALA A 199 -11.60 22.49 11.23
C ALA A 199 -10.15 22.69 10.75
N ALA A 200 -9.68 21.90 9.79
CA ALA A 200 -8.37 22.07 9.16
C ALA A 200 -8.22 23.47 8.53
N TYR A 201 -9.24 23.93 7.82
CA TYR A 201 -9.24 25.27 7.19
C TYR A 201 -9.06 26.39 8.23
N TYR A 202 -9.80 26.35 9.34
CA TYR A 202 -9.67 27.35 10.41
C TYR A 202 -8.31 27.34 11.12
N THR A 203 -7.55 26.23 11.02
CA THR A 203 -6.17 26.14 11.53
C THR A 203 -5.11 26.42 10.46
N GLY A 204 -5.53 26.92 9.28
CA GLY A 204 -4.62 27.28 8.17
C GLY A 204 -4.15 26.07 7.33
N ILE A 205 -4.75 24.90 7.50
CA ILE A 205 -4.42 23.70 6.73
C ILE A 205 -5.33 23.59 5.51
N ASN A 206 -4.74 23.66 4.30
CA ASN A 206 -5.48 23.45 3.06
C ASN A 206 -5.62 21.95 2.78
N ALA A 207 -6.84 21.41 2.93
CA ALA A 207 -7.13 19.99 2.76
C ALA A 207 -6.81 19.50 1.32
N GLY A 208 -7.14 20.29 0.29
CA GLY A 208 -6.83 19.94 -1.10
C GLY A 208 -5.32 19.87 -1.37
N LYS A 209 -4.52 20.80 -0.80
CA LYS A 209 -3.07 20.74 -0.88
C LYS A 209 -2.52 19.47 -0.19
N MET A 210 -3.13 19.04 0.91
CA MET A 210 -2.73 17.80 1.59
C MET A 210 -3.08 16.57 0.75
N GLN A 211 -4.22 16.57 0.04
CA GLN A 211 -4.53 15.54 -0.95
C GLN A 211 -3.46 15.50 -2.06
N PHE A 212 -3.11 16.64 -2.64
CA PHE A 212 -2.04 16.71 -3.64
C PHE A 212 -0.73 16.09 -3.14
N VAL A 213 -0.27 16.49 -1.94
CA VAL A 213 0.96 15.94 -1.34
C VAL A 213 0.86 14.43 -1.14
N SER A 214 -0.30 13.91 -0.69
CA SER A 214 -0.48 12.47 -0.48
C SER A 214 -0.38 11.67 -1.79
N PHE A 215 -0.95 12.19 -2.90
CA PHE A 215 -0.82 11.57 -4.22
C PHE A 215 0.62 11.64 -4.77
N CYS A 216 1.34 12.75 -4.54
CA CYS A 216 2.76 12.86 -4.88
C CYS A 216 3.60 11.78 -4.18
N LEU A 217 3.40 11.61 -2.86
CA LEU A 217 4.13 10.61 -2.09
C LEU A 217 3.74 9.17 -2.46
N SER A 218 2.45 8.91 -2.70
CA SER A 218 1.96 7.62 -3.23
C SER A 218 2.60 7.30 -4.57
N GLY A 219 2.60 8.25 -5.50
CA GLY A 219 3.19 8.09 -6.82
C GLY A 219 4.71 7.86 -6.77
N LEU A 220 5.42 8.59 -5.92
CA LEU A 220 6.87 8.39 -5.70
C LEU A 220 7.17 6.96 -5.24
N LEU A 221 6.42 6.45 -4.27
CA LEU A 221 6.59 5.08 -3.77
C LEU A 221 6.17 4.04 -4.82
N ALA A 222 5.14 4.32 -5.62
CA ALA A 222 4.74 3.46 -6.74
C ALA A 222 5.83 3.36 -7.81
N GLY A 223 6.42 4.50 -8.19
CA GLY A 223 7.55 4.52 -9.13
C GLY A 223 8.79 3.81 -8.60
N PHE A 224 9.13 4.02 -7.33
CA PHE A 224 10.20 3.29 -6.65
C PHE A 224 9.97 1.77 -6.69
N CYS A 225 8.74 1.33 -6.41
CA CYS A 225 8.35 -0.07 -6.52
C CYS A 225 8.36 -0.59 -7.97
N GLY A 226 8.22 0.27 -8.98
CA GLY A 226 8.28 -0.12 -10.39
C GLY A 226 9.62 -0.77 -10.76
N TYR A 227 10.72 -0.12 -10.42
CA TYR A 227 12.05 -0.72 -10.58
C TYR A 227 12.19 -2.01 -9.76
N LEU A 228 11.83 -1.97 -8.47
CA LEU A 228 11.99 -3.12 -7.56
C LEU A 228 11.19 -4.34 -8.02
N TRP A 229 9.97 -4.15 -8.52
CA TRP A 229 9.12 -5.22 -9.05
C TRP A 229 9.76 -5.89 -10.26
N ILE A 230 10.09 -5.09 -11.29
CA ILE A 230 10.66 -5.64 -12.52
C ILE A 230 11.99 -6.34 -12.25
N SER A 231 12.85 -5.74 -11.45
CA SER A 231 14.12 -6.36 -11.09
C SER A 231 13.95 -7.65 -10.26
N ARG A 232 12.97 -7.71 -9.33
CA ARG A 232 12.66 -8.91 -8.53
C ARG A 232 12.15 -10.06 -9.38
N PHE A 233 11.15 -9.78 -10.23
CA PHE A 233 10.47 -10.82 -11.04
C PHE A 233 11.12 -11.04 -12.41
N ALA A 234 12.03 -10.17 -12.83
CA ALA A 234 12.81 -10.27 -14.08
C ALA A 234 11.93 -10.31 -15.34
N VAL A 235 10.78 -9.65 -15.33
CA VAL A 235 9.88 -9.55 -16.48
C VAL A 235 9.08 -8.24 -16.41
N ALA A 236 8.98 -7.55 -17.58
CA ALA A 236 8.11 -6.39 -17.76
C ALA A 236 7.14 -6.66 -18.92
N TYR A 237 5.86 -6.45 -18.69
CA TYR A 237 4.78 -6.60 -19.67
C TYR A 237 3.60 -5.71 -19.28
N VAL A 238 2.61 -5.56 -20.16
CA VAL A 238 1.51 -4.59 -20.00
C VAL A 238 0.72 -4.79 -18.70
N ASP A 239 0.43 -6.06 -18.34
CA ASP A 239 -0.42 -6.41 -17.21
C ASP A 239 0.34 -6.66 -15.89
N VAL A 240 1.60 -6.18 -15.80
CA VAL A 240 2.36 -6.24 -14.53
C VAL A 240 1.53 -5.64 -13.40
N ALA A 241 1.48 -6.35 -12.26
CA ALA A 241 0.76 -5.92 -11.05
C ALA A 241 -0.74 -5.60 -11.26
N ASN A 242 -1.41 -6.18 -12.28
CA ASN A 242 -2.85 -5.98 -12.50
C ASN A 242 -3.64 -6.56 -11.31
N GLY A 243 -4.59 -5.77 -10.76
CA GLY A 243 -5.37 -6.13 -9.57
C GLY A 243 -4.64 -5.92 -8.24
N PHE A 244 -3.33 -5.58 -8.27
CA PHE A 244 -2.55 -5.37 -7.05
C PHE A 244 -3.00 -4.12 -6.27
N GLU A 245 -3.57 -3.12 -6.96
CA GLU A 245 -4.18 -1.94 -6.35
C GLU A 245 -5.27 -2.31 -5.33
N LEU A 246 -6.06 -3.34 -5.61
CA LEU A 246 -7.09 -3.82 -4.68
C LEU A 246 -6.48 -4.47 -3.43
N GLN A 247 -5.41 -5.24 -3.60
CA GLN A 247 -4.67 -5.82 -2.46
C GLN A 247 -4.05 -4.74 -1.58
N VAL A 248 -3.52 -3.68 -2.18
CA VAL A 248 -2.93 -2.53 -1.46
C VAL A 248 -3.99 -1.80 -0.63
N VAL A 249 -5.16 -1.51 -1.21
CA VAL A 249 -6.29 -0.93 -0.46
C VAL A 249 -6.74 -1.87 0.65
N ALA A 250 -6.87 -3.16 0.36
CA ALA A 250 -7.25 -4.16 1.36
C ALA A 250 -6.28 -4.24 2.53
N ALA A 251 -4.97 -4.24 2.28
CA ALA A 251 -3.94 -4.20 3.32
C ALA A 251 -4.15 -3.01 4.26
N CYS A 252 -4.41 -1.83 3.72
CA CYS A 252 -4.71 -0.63 4.50
C CYS A 252 -5.98 -0.80 5.36
N VAL A 253 -7.08 -1.28 4.76
CA VAL A 253 -8.37 -1.43 5.44
C VAL A 253 -8.31 -2.51 6.52
N ILE A 254 -7.69 -3.66 6.24
CA ILE A 254 -7.43 -4.72 7.21
C ILE A 254 -6.58 -4.19 8.35
N GLY A 255 -5.55 -3.41 8.04
CA GLY A 255 -4.69 -2.72 9.00
C GLY A 255 -5.38 -1.64 9.84
N GLY A 256 -6.64 -1.29 9.51
CA GLY A 256 -7.45 -0.34 10.28
C GLY A 256 -7.30 1.11 9.88
N ILE A 257 -6.78 1.38 8.69
CA ILE A 257 -6.81 2.70 8.08
C ILE A 257 -8.25 3.00 7.66
N SER A 258 -8.75 4.18 8.03
CA SER A 258 -10.12 4.59 7.73
C SER A 258 -10.24 5.08 6.28
N THR A 259 -11.18 4.53 5.54
CA THR A 259 -11.56 5.03 4.21
C THR A 259 -12.29 6.39 4.29
N MET A 260 -12.80 6.76 5.48
CA MET A 260 -13.38 8.08 5.74
C MET A 260 -12.33 9.14 6.10
N GLY A 261 -11.06 8.77 6.09
CA GLY A 261 -9.93 9.66 6.36
C GLY A 261 -9.64 9.92 7.84
N GLY A 262 -8.55 10.61 8.10
CA GLY A 262 -8.16 11.16 9.39
C GLY A 262 -7.71 10.16 10.46
N THR A 263 -7.79 8.85 10.22
CA THR A 263 -7.41 7.83 11.20
C THR A 263 -6.70 6.64 10.54
N GLY A 264 -5.63 6.19 11.17
CA GLY A 264 -4.81 5.06 10.74
C GLY A 264 -3.44 5.09 11.42
N ARG A 265 -2.77 3.95 11.47
CA ARG A 265 -1.43 3.82 12.04
C ARG A 265 -0.54 3.03 11.09
N VAL A 266 0.73 3.42 11.03
CA VAL A 266 1.75 2.79 10.19
C VAL A 266 1.90 1.29 10.54
N LEU A 267 1.93 0.95 11.83
CA LEU A 267 2.00 -0.45 12.25
C LEU A 267 0.76 -1.26 11.84
N GLY A 268 -0.43 -0.63 11.87
CA GLY A 268 -1.64 -1.27 11.36
C GLY A 268 -1.51 -1.59 9.86
N CYS A 269 -1.02 -0.65 9.07
CA CYS A 269 -0.74 -0.84 7.64
C CYS A 269 0.24 -2.00 7.40
N LEU A 270 1.34 -2.05 8.16
CA LEU A 270 2.33 -3.13 8.11
C LEU A 270 1.67 -4.49 8.40
N PHE A 271 0.93 -4.62 9.50
CA PHE A 271 0.27 -5.89 9.84
C PHE A 271 -0.82 -6.28 8.83
N GLY A 272 -1.53 -5.31 8.23
CA GLY A 272 -2.48 -5.59 7.16
C GLY A 272 -1.80 -6.14 5.91
N ALA A 273 -0.66 -5.58 5.51
CA ALA A 273 0.14 -6.08 4.39
C ALA A 273 0.74 -7.47 4.69
N LEU A 274 1.29 -7.68 5.90
CA LEU A 274 1.82 -8.97 6.32
C LEU A 274 0.72 -10.05 6.37
N PHE A 275 -0.49 -9.71 6.82
CA PHE A 275 -1.61 -10.63 6.82
C PHE A 275 -1.95 -11.15 5.42
N LEU A 276 -2.04 -10.24 4.43
CA LEU A 276 -2.24 -10.65 3.04
C LEU A 276 -1.03 -11.38 2.48
N GLY A 277 0.19 -10.97 2.82
CA GLY A 277 1.42 -11.63 2.44
C GLY A 277 1.46 -13.09 2.91
N VAL A 278 1.10 -13.35 4.17
CA VAL A 278 1.00 -14.73 4.69
C VAL A 278 -0.03 -15.54 3.92
N ILE A 279 -1.21 -14.98 3.63
CA ILE A 279 -2.23 -15.68 2.84
C ILE A 279 -1.68 -16.02 1.44
N ASN A 280 -1.11 -15.05 0.74
CA ASN A 280 -0.60 -15.24 -0.62
C ASN A 280 0.53 -16.28 -0.69
N ASN A 281 1.39 -16.34 0.34
CA ASN A 281 2.47 -17.34 0.39
C ASN A 281 1.99 -18.70 0.91
N ALA A 282 0.94 -18.75 1.74
CA ALA A 282 0.41 -19.99 2.29
C ALA A 282 -0.39 -20.82 1.29
N LEU A 283 -1.19 -20.15 0.46
CA LEU A 283 -2.10 -20.82 -0.47
C LEU A 283 -1.39 -21.75 -1.47
N PRO A 284 -0.26 -21.37 -2.10
CA PRO A 284 0.52 -22.28 -2.94
C PRO A 284 1.09 -23.47 -2.17
N VAL A 285 1.56 -23.23 -0.94
CA VAL A 285 2.19 -24.26 -0.10
C VAL A 285 1.22 -25.37 0.28
N ILE A 286 -0.07 -25.05 0.44
CA ILE A 286 -1.14 -26.03 0.69
C ILE A 286 -1.80 -26.56 -0.59
N GLY A 287 -1.19 -26.30 -1.77
CA GLY A 287 -1.62 -26.85 -3.06
C GLY A 287 -2.84 -26.16 -3.67
N ILE A 288 -3.18 -24.94 -3.24
CA ILE A 288 -4.30 -24.18 -3.82
C ILE A 288 -3.84 -23.49 -5.11
N SER A 289 -4.59 -23.71 -6.20
CA SER A 289 -4.25 -23.12 -7.49
C SER A 289 -4.31 -21.58 -7.50
N PRO A 290 -3.54 -20.91 -8.37
CA PRO A 290 -3.54 -19.44 -8.47
C PRO A 290 -4.93 -18.83 -8.70
N PHE A 291 -5.83 -19.51 -9.39
CA PHE A 291 -7.20 -19.04 -9.63
C PHE A 291 -8.02 -18.99 -8.34
N TRP A 292 -7.90 -20.01 -7.48
CA TRP A 292 -8.52 -20.03 -6.16
C TRP A 292 -7.91 -18.99 -5.23
N GLN A 293 -6.60 -18.70 -5.35
CA GLN A 293 -5.94 -17.63 -4.59
C GLN A 293 -6.60 -16.28 -4.86
N MET A 294 -6.91 -15.96 -6.12
CA MET A 294 -7.61 -14.71 -6.47
C MET A 294 -9.00 -14.65 -5.83
N ALA A 295 -9.77 -15.74 -5.90
CA ALA A 295 -11.11 -15.81 -5.29
C ALA A 295 -11.07 -15.68 -3.77
N ILE A 296 -10.14 -16.37 -3.11
CA ILE A 296 -9.94 -16.32 -1.65
C ILE A 296 -9.50 -14.91 -1.24
N SER A 297 -8.51 -14.33 -1.91
CA SER A 297 -8.03 -12.97 -1.62
C SER A 297 -9.16 -11.95 -1.77
N GLY A 298 -9.93 -12.01 -2.86
CA GLY A 298 -11.10 -11.15 -3.06
C GLY A 298 -12.15 -11.32 -1.95
N THR A 299 -12.43 -12.55 -1.54
CA THR A 299 -13.38 -12.85 -0.46
C THR A 299 -12.88 -12.27 0.88
N VAL A 300 -11.61 -12.45 1.20
CA VAL A 300 -10.98 -11.89 2.41
C VAL A 300 -11.07 -10.37 2.42
N ILE A 301 -10.85 -9.72 1.27
CA ILE A 301 -11.00 -8.27 1.12
C ILE A 301 -12.43 -7.84 1.47
N VAL A 302 -13.43 -8.46 0.86
CA VAL A 302 -14.86 -8.14 1.09
C VAL A 302 -15.22 -8.31 2.57
N ILE A 303 -14.85 -9.45 3.17
CA ILE A 303 -15.11 -9.71 4.60
C ILE A 303 -14.43 -8.67 5.48
N ALA A 304 -13.17 -8.33 5.21
CA ALA A 304 -12.41 -7.34 5.98
C ALA A 304 -13.04 -5.95 5.91
N VAL A 305 -13.47 -5.51 4.72
CA VAL A 305 -14.17 -4.23 4.53
C VAL A 305 -15.50 -4.21 5.28
N LEU A 306 -16.30 -5.27 5.18
CA LEU A 306 -17.58 -5.39 5.88
C LEU A 306 -17.42 -5.34 7.40
N LEU A 307 -16.43 -6.03 7.95
CA LEU A 307 -16.13 -6.00 9.38
C LEU A 307 -15.65 -4.63 9.85
N ASN A 308 -14.83 -3.95 9.05
CA ASN A 308 -14.36 -2.61 9.33
C ASN A 308 -15.51 -1.58 9.36
N GLU A 309 -16.38 -1.60 8.35
CA GLU A 309 -17.57 -0.75 8.27
C GLU A 309 -18.52 -0.95 9.46
N ARG A 310 -18.79 -2.20 9.83
CA ARG A 310 -19.63 -2.51 11.00
C ARG A 310 -19.01 -2.00 12.29
N GLY A 311 -17.68 -2.10 12.45
CA GLY A 311 -16.94 -1.57 13.59
C GLY A 311 -17.06 -0.05 13.73
N ASN A 312 -16.93 0.68 12.62
CA ASN A 312 -17.03 2.14 12.58
C ASN A 312 -18.46 2.62 12.89
N LYS A 313 -19.49 1.96 12.32
CA LYS A 313 -20.91 2.28 12.61
C LYS A 313 -21.28 2.03 14.08
N ARG A 314 -20.75 0.99 14.73
CA ARG A 314 -20.96 0.74 16.16
C ARG A 314 -20.34 1.85 17.03
N LYS A 315 -19.12 2.30 16.74
CA LYS A 315 -18.48 3.40 17.47
C LYS A 315 -19.28 4.70 17.36
N GLY A 316 -19.74 5.06 16.16
CA GLY A 316 -20.60 6.24 15.97
C GLY A 316 -21.89 6.18 16.76
N ARG A 317 -22.58 5.03 16.79
CA ARG A 317 -23.81 4.86 17.58
C ARG A 317 -23.58 4.93 19.08
N LEU A 318 -22.47 4.42 19.60
CA LEU A 318 -22.14 4.52 21.03
C LEU A 318 -21.90 5.97 21.45
N ILE A 319 -21.16 6.77 20.66
CA ILE A 319 -20.90 8.18 20.92
C ILE A 319 -22.22 8.97 20.96
N LEU A 320 -23.12 8.75 20.01
CA LEU A 320 -24.43 9.42 19.96
C LEU A 320 -25.31 9.04 21.16
N ARG A 321 -25.28 7.78 21.57
CA ARG A 321 -26.04 7.32 22.75
C ARG A 321 -25.51 7.94 24.03
N ASP A 322 -24.19 7.98 24.20
CA ASP A 322 -23.57 8.55 25.39
C ASP A 322 -23.80 10.09 25.46
N ALA A 323 -23.77 10.78 24.31
CA ALA A 323 -24.12 12.19 24.22
C ALA A 323 -25.61 12.45 24.55
N ALA A 324 -26.54 11.58 24.10
CA ALA A 324 -27.94 11.68 24.44
C ALA A 324 -28.19 11.45 25.95
N LEU A 325 -27.55 10.45 26.54
CA LEU A 325 -27.61 10.18 27.97
C LEU A 325 -27.04 11.35 28.81
N ALA A 326 -25.96 11.96 28.35
CA ALA A 326 -25.37 13.13 29.01
C ALA A 326 -26.35 14.33 28.98
N ARG A 327 -27.02 14.56 27.84
CA ARG A 327 -28.06 15.62 27.72
C ARG A 327 -29.26 15.37 28.63
N GLN A 328 -29.75 14.13 28.71
CA GLN A 328 -30.83 13.76 29.64
C GLN A 328 -30.46 14.01 31.08
N LYS A 329 -29.24 13.66 31.53
CA LYS A 329 -28.76 13.91 32.89
C LYS A 329 -28.65 15.39 33.23
N LEU A 330 -28.33 16.24 32.26
CA LEU A 330 -28.31 17.71 32.44
C LEU A 330 -29.72 18.29 32.55
N ALA A 331 -30.65 17.80 31.74
CA ALA A 331 -32.06 18.26 31.78
C ALA A 331 -32.83 17.83 33.04
N VAL A 332 -32.39 16.77 33.73
CA VAL A 332 -32.99 16.33 35.02
C VAL A 332 -32.41 17.12 36.21
N LYS A 333 -31.28 17.84 36.03
CA LYS A 333 -30.65 18.65 37.07
C LYS A 333 -31.02 20.14 37.01
N SER A 334 -31.69 20.57 35.94
CA SER A 334 -32.28 21.90 35.77
C SER A 334 -33.73 21.90 36.21
#